data_75f34339218354e121118c127ef96db6
#
_entry.id   75f34339218354e121118c127ef96db6
#
_cell.length_a   1.000
_cell.length_b   1.000
_cell.length_c   1.000
_cell.angle_alpha   90.00
_cell.angle_beta   90.00
_cell.angle_gamma   90.00
#
_symmetry.space_group_name_H-M   'P 1'
#
loop_
_entity.id
_entity.type
_entity.pdbx_description
1 polymer ?
#
loop_
_entity_poly.entity_id
_entity_poly.type
_entity_poly.pdbx_seq_one_letter_code
_entity_poly.pdbx_strand_id
1 'polypeptide(L)'
;MSKEENFEIFWKLLLGRRVNKKKAKEVYLKVKTDLSPATLAERFNKLYLLTNEEKYVPHPERWLRNERWNDELDVSKIEKKIYRDKDGFIISEEEWKKQNQ
;
A
#
# COMPACT_ATOMS: atom_id res chain seq x y z
N MET A 1 -1.11 12.24 -15.93
CA MET A 1 -2.18 11.29 -15.61
C MET A 1 -3.16 11.93 -14.65
N SER A 2 -4.42 11.56 -14.74
CA SER A 2 -5.43 12.08 -13.83
C SER A 2 -5.26 11.50 -12.43
N LYS A 3 -5.78 12.21 -11.44
CA LYS A 3 -5.74 11.73 -10.05
C LYS A 3 -6.53 10.44 -9.89
N GLU A 4 -7.57 10.25 -10.68
CA GLU A 4 -8.38 9.03 -10.67
C GLU A 4 -7.58 7.84 -11.18
N GLU A 5 -6.80 8.02 -12.23
CA GLU A 5 -5.91 6.98 -12.73
C GLU A 5 -4.84 6.63 -11.70
N ASN A 6 -4.31 7.65 -11.02
CA ASN A 6 -3.34 7.46 -9.96
C ASN A 6 -3.92 6.63 -8.81
N PHE A 7 -5.18 6.88 -8.45
CA PHE A 7 -5.84 6.08 -7.43
C PHE A 7 -5.94 4.61 -7.82
N GLU A 8 -6.28 4.34 -9.09
CA GLU A 8 -6.38 2.95 -9.56
C GLU A 8 -5.03 2.24 -9.49
N ILE A 9 -3.95 2.93 -9.80
CA ILE A 9 -2.60 2.39 -9.66
C ILE A 9 -2.29 2.08 -8.20
N PHE A 10 -2.58 3.02 -7.32
CA PHE A 10 -2.39 2.85 -5.87
C PHE A 10 -3.15 1.63 -5.36
N TRP A 11 -4.44 1.56 -5.69
CA TRP A 11 -5.31 0.49 -5.21
C TRP A 11 -4.84 -0.89 -5.68
N LYS A 12 -4.46 -0.97 -6.94
CA LYS A 12 -4.00 -2.22 -7.55
C LYS A 12 -2.76 -2.77 -6.87
N LEU A 13 -1.88 -1.91 -6.38
CA LEU A 13 -0.60 -2.31 -5.79
C LEU A 13 -0.70 -2.69 -4.31
N LEU A 14 -1.84 -2.49 -3.67
CA LEU A 14 -2.00 -2.82 -2.25
C LEU A 14 -2.00 -4.33 -2.02
N LEU A 15 -1.25 -4.77 -0.99
CA LEU A 15 -1.14 -6.18 -0.66
C LEU A 15 -2.36 -6.75 0.06
N GLY A 16 -3.08 -5.92 0.80
CA GLY A 16 -4.24 -6.39 1.55
C GLY A 16 -5.08 -5.24 2.04
N ARG A 17 -6.16 -5.57 2.77
CA ARG A 17 -7.06 -4.56 3.33
C ARG A 17 -7.68 -3.65 2.27
N ARG A 18 -7.92 -4.19 1.09
CA ARG A 18 -8.55 -3.43 0.00
C ARG A 18 -10.06 -3.40 0.21
N VAL A 19 -10.50 -2.61 1.19
CA VAL A 19 -11.91 -2.48 1.56
C VAL A 19 -12.35 -1.04 1.38
N ASN A 20 -13.65 -0.83 1.15
CA ASN A 20 -14.25 0.49 0.98
C ASN A 20 -13.58 1.29 -0.14
N LYS A 21 -13.41 0.67 -1.31
CA LYS A 21 -12.75 1.29 -2.46
C LYS A 21 -13.33 2.67 -2.79
N LYS A 22 -14.66 2.81 -2.77
CA LYS A 22 -15.33 4.06 -3.09
C LYS A 22 -14.91 5.18 -2.14
N LYS A 23 -14.92 4.92 -0.83
CA LYS A 23 -14.50 5.91 0.17
C LYS A 23 -13.01 6.20 0.06
N ALA A 24 -12.20 5.18 -0.17
CA ALA A 24 -10.76 5.37 -0.37
C ALA A 24 -10.51 6.29 -1.55
N LYS A 25 -11.23 6.10 -2.65
CA LYS A 25 -11.11 6.94 -3.82
C LYS A 25 -11.49 8.39 -3.52
N GLU A 26 -12.60 8.60 -2.80
CA GLU A 26 -13.02 9.94 -2.41
C GLU A 26 -11.95 10.65 -1.59
N VAL A 27 -11.36 9.96 -0.62
CA VAL A 27 -10.29 10.52 0.20
C VAL A 27 -9.06 10.79 -0.65
N TYR A 28 -8.67 9.84 -1.49
CA TYR A 28 -7.50 9.98 -2.35
C TYR A 28 -7.58 11.24 -3.23
N LEU A 29 -8.75 11.50 -3.79
CA LEU A 29 -8.96 12.66 -4.65
C LEU A 29 -8.84 13.97 -3.90
N LYS A 30 -9.03 13.95 -2.58
CA LYS A 30 -8.92 15.15 -1.73
C LYS A 30 -7.54 15.32 -1.11
N VAL A 31 -6.72 14.27 -1.09
CA VAL A 31 -5.39 14.32 -0.48
C VAL A 31 -4.45 15.15 -1.34
N LYS A 32 -3.61 15.93 -0.66
CA LYS A 32 -2.56 16.71 -1.34
C LYS A 32 -1.22 16.09 -0.96
N THR A 33 -0.58 15.43 -1.90
CA THR A 33 0.74 14.84 -1.69
C THR A 33 1.50 14.84 -3.00
N ASP A 34 2.81 14.98 -2.91
CA ASP A 34 3.71 14.92 -4.06
C ASP A 34 4.17 13.49 -4.35
N LEU A 35 3.81 12.55 -3.49
CA LEU A 35 4.20 11.15 -3.66
C LEU A 35 3.42 10.49 -4.79
N SER A 36 4.13 9.67 -5.57
CA SER A 36 3.48 8.91 -6.64
C SER A 36 2.57 7.83 -6.04
N PRO A 37 1.58 7.36 -6.81
CA PRO A 37 0.70 6.29 -6.32
C PRO A 37 1.47 5.02 -5.97
N ALA A 38 2.53 4.71 -6.71
CA ALA A 38 3.38 3.56 -6.41
C ALA A 38 4.09 3.72 -5.07
N THR A 39 4.60 4.92 -4.77
CA THR A 39 5.27 5.20 -3.51
C THR A 39 4.29 5.12 -2.34
N LEU A 40 3.08 5.66 -2.51
CA LEU A 40 2.05 5.58 -1.49
C LEU A 40 1.68 4.12 -1.19
N ALA A 41 1.51 3.32 -2.25
CA ALA A 41 1.19 1.91 -2.09
C ALA A 41 2.32 1.17 -1.37
N GLU A 42 3.57 1.48 -1.70
CA GLU A 42 4.71 0.86 -1.03
C GLU A 42 4.74 1.17 0.46
N ARG A 43 4.44 2.42 0.83
CA ARG A 43 4.41 2.81 2.24
C ARG A 43 3.29 2.10 3.00
N PHE A 44 2.12 1.98 2.38
CA PHE A 44 1.02 1.21 2.98
C PHE A 44 1.40 -0.26 3.13
N ASN A 45 2.04 -0.84 2.13
CA ASN A 45 2.44 -2.23 2.15
C ASN A 45 3.50 -2.51 3.22
N LYS A 46 4.39 -1.56 3.49
CA LYS A 46 5.34 -1.69 4.59
C LYS A 46 4.61 -1.80 5.93
N LEU A 47 3.60 -0.97 6.12
CA LEU A 47 2.78 -1.06 7.34
C LEU A 47 2.08 -2.42 7.44
N TYR A 48 1.53 -2.88 6.32
CA TYR A 48 0.90 -4.20 6.27
C TYR A 48 1.88 -5.30 6.69
N LEU A 49 3.10 -5.26 6.18
CA LEU A 49 4.13 -6.27 6.49
C LEU A 49 4.62 -6.19 7.93
N LEU A 50 4.63 -5.00 8.53
CA LEU A 50 5.04 -4.81 9.92
C LEU A 50 3.98 -5.24 10.91
N THR A 51 2.72 -5.31 10.48
CA THR A 51 1.60 -5.65 11.34
C THR A 51 1.40 -7.15 11.34
N ASN A 52 1.43 -7.77 12.53
CA ASN A 52 1.30 -9.23 12.65
C ASN A 52 -0.10 -9.74 12.32
N GLU A 53 -1.11 -8.94 12.56
CA GLU A 53 -2.49 -9.33 12.30
C GLU A 53 -3.16 -8.30 11.38
N GLU A 54 -3.79 -8.79 10.32
CA GLU A 54 -4.43 -7.94 9.32
C GLU A 54 -5.48 -7.01 9.93
N LYS A 55 -6.16 -7.45 10.98
CA LYS A 55 -7.19 -6.62 11.64
C LYS A 55 -6.67 -5.32 12.22
N TYR A 56 -5.36 -5.24 12.47
CA TYR A 56 -4.74 -4.02 12.99
C TYR A 56 -4.22 -3.08 11.90
N VAL A 57 -4.27 -3.52 10.64
CA VAL A 57 -3.90 -2.67 9.52
C VAL A 57 -5.08 -1.74 9.24
N PRO A 58 -4.87 -0.41 9.20
CA PRO A 58 -5.97 0.50 8.92
C PRO A 58 -6.50 0.30 7.50
N HIS A 59 -7.76 0.61 7.28
CA HIS A 59 -8.31 0.61 5.93
C HIS A 59 -7.59 1.69 5.11
N PRO A 60 -7.42 1.50 3.79
CA PRO A 60 -6.75 2.51 2.95
C PRO A 60 -7.37 3.90 3.08
N GLU A 61 -8.69 3.99 3.19
CA GLU A 61 -9.40 5.25 3.37
C GLU A 61 -8.92 5.99 4.62
N ARG A 62 -8.82 5.28 5.74
CA ARG A 62 -8.39 5.86 7.00
C ARG A 62 -6.91 6.24 6.97
N TRP A 63 -6.10 5.39 6.37
CA TRP A 63 -4.66 5.61 6.23
C TRP A 63 -4.40 6.89 5.42
N LEU A 64 -5.13 7.06 4.32
CA LEU A 64 -5.03 8.26 3.49
C LEU A 64 -5.53 9.51 4.21
N ARG A 65 -6.67 9.39 4.89
CA ARG A 65 -7.27 10.52 5.61
C ARG A 65 -6.34 11.08 6.69
N ASN A 66 -5.64 10.20 7.38
CA ASN A 66 -4.73 10.57 8.47
C ASN A 66 -3.31 10.84 7.99
N GLU A 67 -3.08 10.87 6.66
CA GLU A 67 -1.79 11.15 6.05
C GLU A 67 -0.66 10.27 6.62
N ARG A 68 -0.96 9.01 6.83
CA ARG A 68 -0.05 8.07 7.47
C ARG A 68 1.17 7.71 6.63
N TRP A 69 1.20 8.11 5.36
CA TRP A 69 2.39 7.94 4.53
C TRP A 69 3.60 8.72 5.08
N ASN A 70 3.36 9.67 5.97
CA ASN A 70 4.42 10.44 6.62
C ASN A 70 5.05 9.71 7.80
N ASP A 71 4.46 8.61 8.25
CA ASP A 71 4.99 7.83 9.37
C ASP A 71 6.28 7.13 8.96
N GLU A 72 7.31 7.22 9.80
CA GLU A 72 8.52 6.46 9.61
C GLU A 72 8.34 5.07 10.21
N LEU A 73 8.54 4.04 9.38
CA LEU A 73 8.39 2.66 9.81
C LEU A 73 9.75 1.98 9.89
N ASP A 74 9.98 1.28 10.98
CA ASP A 74 11.23 0.53 11.17
C ASP A 74 11.13 -0.81 10.44
N VAL A 75 11.61 -0.83 9.20
CA VAL A 75 11.53 -2.02 8.36
C VAL A 75 12.45 -3.14 8.85
N SER A 76 13.41 -2.83 9.73
CA SER A 76 14.28 -3.86 10.27
C SER A 76 13.54 -4.84 11.19
N LYS A 77 12.35 -4.45 11.66
CA LYS A 77 11.50 -5.30 12.49
C LYS A 77 10.56 -6.21 11.70
N ILE A 78 10.63 -6.16 10.37
CA ILE A 78 9.82 -7.06 9.55
C ILE A 78 10.40 -8.46 9.65
N GLU A 79 9.63 -9.37 10.27
CA GLU A 79 10.03 -10.76 10.44
C GLU A 79 9.77 -11.58 9.17
N LYS A 80 8.82 -11.17 8.37
CA LYS A 80 8.47 -11.84 7.12
C LYS A 80 9.42 -11.43 6.02
N LYS A 81 9.77 -12.37 5.14
CA LYS A 81 10.56 -12.06 3.96
C LYS A 81 9.81 -11.05 3.09
N ILE A 82 10.54 -10.03 2.65
CA ILE A 82 9.98 -9.06 1.71
C ILE A 82 10.24 -9.57 0.30
N TYR A 83 9.18 -9.70 -0.48
CA TYR A 83 9.27 -10.10 -1.88
C TYR A 83 8.99 -8.89 -2.76
N ARG A 84 9.78 -8.77 -3.82
CA ARG A 84 9.62 -7.67 -4.77
C ARG A 84 9.44 -8.22 -6.16
N ASP A 85 8.63 -7.54 -6.97
CA ASP A 85 8.47 -7.91 -8.35
C ASP A 85 9.62 -7.35 -9.19
N LYS A 86 9.56 -7.57 -10.50
CA LYS A 86 10.62 -7.11 -11.42
C LYS A 86 10.74 -5.59 -11.46
N ASP A 87 9.70 -4.88 -11.07
CA ASP A 87 9.68 -3.41 -11.01
C ASP A 87 10.13 -2.88 -9.65
N GLY A 88 10.43 -3.77 -8.70
CA GLY A 88 10.93 -3.39 -7.40
C GLY A 88 9.85 -3.11 -6.35
N PHE A 89 8.59 -3.34 -6.69
CA PHE A 89 7.49 -3.13 -5.75
C PHE A 89 7.32 -4.31 -4.80
N ILE A 90 6.94 -4.01 -3.55
CA ILE A 90 6.69 -5.07 -2.57
C ILE A 90 5.41 -5.80 -2.93
N ILE A 91 5.51 -7.12 -3.05
CA ILE A 91 4.39 -8.00 -3.36
C ILE A 91 4.28 -9.11 -2.33
N SER A 92 3.17 -9.85 -2.35
CA SER A 92 2.99 -10.97 -1.46
C SER A 92 3.85 -12.17 -1.92
N GLU A 93 4.07 -13.10 -1.00
CA GLU A 93 4.79 -14.33 -1.31
C GLU A 93 4.12 -15.11 -2.43
N GLU A 94 2.78 -15.17 -2.42
CA GLU A 94 2.03 -15.86 -3.45
C GLU A 94 2.26 -15.26 -4.84
N GLU A 95 2.23 -13.94 -4.91
CA GLU A 95 2.51 -13.24 -6.18
C GLU A 95 3.94 -13.49 -6.64
N TRP A 96 4.89 -13.41 -5.71
CA TRP A 96 6.29 -13.65 -6.02
C TRP A 96 6.51 -15.07 -6.58
N LYS A 97 5.89 -16.06 -5.96
CA LYS A 97 5.98 -17.44 -6.40
C LYS A 97 5.43 -17.63 -7.81
N LYS A 98 4.32 -16.97 -8.13
CA LYS A 98 3.75 -17.03 -9.47
C LYS A 98 4.69 -16.45 -10.52
N GLN A 99 5.41 -15.39 -10.17
CA GLN A 99 6.34 -14.76 -11.10
C GLN A 99 7.64 -15.52 -11.27
N ASN A 100 7.99 -16.37 -10.31
CA ASN A 100 9.27 -17.08 -10.30
C ASN A 100 9.14 -18.59 -10.48
N GLN A 101 8.04 -19.03 -11.03
CA GLN A 101 7.87 -20.44 -11.39
C GLN A 101 8.52 -20.77 -12.71
#